data_b9c397488ffc57942f860f96dc541d14
#
_entry.id   b9c397488ffc57942f860f96dc541d14
#
_cell.length_a   1.000
_cell.length_b   1.000
_cell.length_c   1.000
_cell.angle_alpha   90.00
_cell.angle_beta   90.00
_cell.angle_gamma   90.00
#
_symmetry.space_group_name_H-M   'P 1'
#
loop_
_entity.id
_entity.type
_entity.pdbx_description
1 polymer ?
#
loop_
_entity_poly.entity_id
_entity_poly.type
_entity_poly.pdbx_seq_one_letter_code
_entity_poly.pdbx_strand_id
1 'polypeptide(L)'
;MRYNFQMKNKNANISNFFQAIAPLAKSEIELEDVLIISFLENGWKKQGTVQVNDVIHGITNLSPSTINRRLRKMKLNQILQYRINEENQRVHFIEKGNQYKQTLKKLQQVITHAHLQTI
;
A
#
# COMPACT_ATOMS: atom_id res chain seq x y z
N MET A 1 -10.94 -15.13 12.78
CA MET A 1 -12.08 -15.10 12.28
C MET A 1 -12.20 -15.96 11.18
N ARG A 2 -13.13 -16.39 10.88
CA ARG A 2 -13.32 -17.17 9.99
C ARG A 2 -14.23 -16.77 9.07
N TYR A 3 -14.02 -16.71 7.99
CA TYR A 3 -14.88 -16.39 7.10
C TYR A 3 -15.50 -17.50 6.67
N ASN A 4 -16.53 -17.50 6.41
CA ASN A 4 -17.20 -18.47 6.19
C ASN A 4 -17.39 -18.70 4.86
N PHE A 5 -16.95 -18.60 4.09
CA PHE A 5 -16.98 -18.89 2.88
C PHE A 5 -17.87 -19.82 2.38
N GLN A 6 -18.90 -19.76 2.75
CA GLN A 6 -19.84 -20.61 2.25
C GLN A 6 -20.12 -20.21 0.92
N MET A 7 -19.71 -19.19 0.44
CA MET A 7 -20.05 -18.86 -0.83
C MET A 7 -19.10 -19.49 -1.72
N LYS A 8 -19.10 -20.68 -1.99
CA LYS A 8 -18.11 -21.29 -2.59
C LYS A 8 -17.82 -20.83 -3.92
N ASN A 9 -18.70 -20.77 -4.81
CA ASN A 9 -18.39 -20.43 -6.17
C ASN A 9 -18.01 -19.01 -6.37
N LYS A 10 -18.71 -18.11 -5.68
CA LYS A 10 -18.37 -16.75 -5.87
C LYS A 10 -17.10 -16.45 -5.23
N ASN A 11 -16.71 -17.22 -4.24
CA ASN A 11 -15.55 -16.91 -3.49
C ASN A 11 -14.32 -17.60 -3.97
N ALA A 12 -14.36 -18.33 -5.03
CA ALA A 12 -13.17 -18.99 -5.52
C ALA A 12 -12.07 -17.97 -5.81
N ASN A 13 -12.42 -16.86 -6.47
CA ASN A 13 -11.43 -15.83 -6.79
C ASN A 13 -10.97 -15.09 -5.55
N ILE A 14 -11.87 -14.83 -4.61
CA ILE A 14 -11.53 -14.17 -3.38
C ILE A 14 -10.60 -15.05 -2.55
N SER A 15 -10.88 -16.34 -2.49
CA SER A 15 -10.03 -17.28 -1.75
C SER A 15 -8.62 -17.31 -2.35
N ASN A 16 -8.51 -17.33 -3.68
CA ASN A 16 -7.22 -17.33 -4.32
C ASN A 16 -6.47 -16.02 -4.04
N PHE A 17 -7.17 -14.91 -4.02
CA PHE A 17 -6.57 -13.63 -3.72
C PHE A 17 -6.01 -13.63 -2.30
N PHE A 18 -6.78 -14.10 -1.33
CA PHE A 18 -6.31 -14.15 0.05
C PHE A 18 -5.11 -15.08 0.21
N GLN A 19 -5.07 -16.18 -0.51
CA GLN A 19 -3.92 -17.07 -0.46
C GLN A 19 -2.69 -16.38 -1.04
N ALA A 20 -2.88 -15.62 -2.11
CA ALA A 20 -1.77 -14.93 -2.75
C ALA A 20 -1.17 -13.85 -1.86
N ILE A 21 -2.00 -13.16 -1.05
CA ILE A 21 -1.50 -12.10 -0.21
C ILE A 21 -1.07 -12.58 1.17
N ALA A 22 -1.25 -13.85 1.47
CA ALA A 22 -0.88 -14.38 2.79
C ALA A 22 0.56 -14.07 3.19
N PRO A 23 1.54 -14.13 2.28
CA PRO A 23 2.90 -13.76 2.65
C PRO A 23 3.06 -12.32 3.09
N LEU A 24 2.19 -11.42 2.59
CA LEU A 24 2.27 -10.03 2.99
C LEU A 24 1.85 -9.86 4.44
N ALA A 25 0.91 -10.64 4.91
CA ALA A 25 0.49 -10.57 6.30
C ALA A 25 1.66 -10.89 7.23
N LYS A 26 2.54 -11.78 6.81
CA LYS A 26 3.69 -12.14 7.62
C LYS A 26 4.75 -11.06 7.58
N SER A 27 4.77 -10.20 6.58
CA SER A 27 5.76 -9.15 6.49
C SER A 27 5.19 -7.82 6.95
N GLU A 28 4.10 -7.83 7.69
CA GLU A 28 3.48 -6.62 8.22
C GLU A 28 3.00 -5.64 7.17
N ILE A 29 2.81 -6.09 5.94
CA ILE A 29 2.22 -5.26 4.90
C ILE A 29 0.73 -5.56 4.87
N GLU A 30 -0.09 -4.53 4.94
CA GLU A 30 -1.54 -4.66 4.90
C GLU A 30 -2.09 -4.27 3.55
N LEU A 31 -3.32 -4.66 3.28
CA LEU A 31 -3.94 -4.35 2.01
C LEU A 31 -4.07 -2.85 1.78
N GLU A 32 -4.28 -2.08 2.84
CA GLU A 32 -4.32 -0.62 2.74
C GLU A 32 -3.01 -0.06 2.20
N ASP A 33 -1.89 -0.73 2.46
CA ASP A 33 -0.59 -0.30 1.97
C ASP A 33 -0.52 -0.39 0.45
N VAL A 34 -1.22 -1.35 -0.13
CA VAL A 34 -1.26 -1.49 -1.59
C VAL A 34 -1.93 -0.27 -2.20
N LEU A 35 -3.01 0.20 -1.59
CA LEU A 35 -3.71 1.40 -2.07
C LEU A 35 -2.81 2.62 -1.95
N ILE A 36 -2.12 2.75 -0.83
CA ILE A 36 -1.24 3.90 -0.60
C ILE A 36 -0.08 3.87 -1.60
N ILE A 37 0.56 2.73 -1.77
CA ILE A 37 1.69 2.62 -2.70
C ILE A 37 1.25 2.86 -4.14
N SER A 38 0.08 2.39 -4.51
CA SER A 38 -0.46 2.66 -5.86
C SER A 38 -0.68 4.15 -6.06
N PHE A 39 -1.20 4.83 -5.05
CA PHE A 39 -1.40 6.27 -5.12
C PHE A 39 -0.05 7.00 -5.26
N LEU A 40 0.94 6.58 -4.49
CA LEU A 40 2.27 7.18 -4.53
C LEU A 40 2.93 7.00 -5.89
N GLU A 41 2.87 5.78 -6.43
CA GLU A 41 3.47 5.50 -7.74
C GLU A 41 2.85 6.40 -8.81
N ASN A 42 1.55 6.52 -8.79
CA ASN A 42 0.85 7.34 -9.75
C ASN A 42 1.16 8.82 -9.55
N GLY A 43 1.22 9.27 -8.31
CA GLY A 43 1.53 10.67 -8.01
C GLY A 43 2.94 11.04 -8.39
N TRP A 44 3.90 10.17 -8.12
CA TRP A 44 5.29 10.43 -8.51
C TRP A 44 5.44 10.52 -10.03
N LYS A 45 4.68 9.70 -10.77
CA LYS A 45 4.74 9.77 -12.22
C LYS A 45 4.14 11.06 -12.75
N LYS A 46 3.07 11.51 -12.16
CA LYS A 46 2.36 12.68 -12.68
C LYS A 46 2.97 13.99 -12.24
N GLN A 47 3.38 14.08 -10.98
CA GLN A 47 3.81 15.36 -10.44
C GLN A 47 5.25 15.40 -10.02
N GLY A 48 5.92 14.28 -9.93
CA GLY A 48 7.29 14.20 -9.47
C GLY A 48 7.44 14.15 -7.96
N THR A 49 6.53 14.75 -7.22
CA THR A 49 6.56 14.75 -5.74
C THR A 49 5.17 14.47 -5.22
N VAL A 50 5.11 13.85 -4.04
CA VAL A 50 3.84 13.59 -3.37
C VAL A 50 3.99 14.00 -1.91
N GLN A 51 3.06 14.80 -1.42
CA GLN A 51 3.05 15.21 -0.03
C GLN A 51 2.17 14.30 0.78
N VAL A 52 2.40 14.24 2.08
CA VAL A 52 1.55 13.47 3.00
C VAL A 52 0.09 13.89 2.84
N ASN A 53 -0.17 15.18 2.73
CA ASN A 53 -1.53 15.67 2.59
C ASN A 53 -2.18 15.22 1.28
N ASP A 54 -1.41 15.04 0.23
CA ASP A 54 -1.94 14.53 -1.04
C ASP A 54 -2.52 13.13 -0.85
N VAL A 55 -1.84 12.31 -0.08
CA VAL A 55 -2.30 10.94 0.17
C VAL A 55 -3.57 10.96 1.01
N ILE A 56 -3.56 11.77 2.07
CA ILE A 56 -4.70 11.84 2.99
C ILE A 56 -5.97 12.30 2.27
N HIS A 57 -5.85 13.30 1.40
CA HIS A 57 -7.00 13.82 0.70
C HIS A 57 -7.32 13.05 -0.59
N GLY A 58 -6.36 12.36 -1.15
CA GLY A 58 -6.56 11.67 -2.43
C GLY A 58 -7.16 10.29 -2.29
N ILE A 59 -6.93 9.59 -1.19
CA ILE A 59 -7.50 8.26 -1.01
C ILE A 59 -8.73 8.41 -0.13
N THR A 60 -9.89 8.44 -0.77
CA THR A 60 -11.12 8.74 -0.05
C THR A 60 -11.77 7.52 0.60
N ASN A 61 -11.39 6.32 0.21
CA ASN A 61 -11.98 5.13 0.81
C ASN A 61 -11.20 4.62 2.02
N LEU A 62 -10.21 5.36 2.49
CA LEU A 62 -9.54 5.07 3.75
C LEU A 62 -9.65 6.30 4.63
N SER A 63 -9.80 6.11 5.94
CA SER A 63 -9.86 7.24 6.85
C SER A 63 -8.48 7.89 6.98
N PRO A 64 -8.43 9.18 7.29
CA PRO A 64 -7.14 9.84 7.53
C PRO A 64 -6.31 9.17 8.61
N SER A 65 -6.95 8.68 9.68
CA SER A 65 -6.21 8.02 10.74
C SER A 65 -5.60 6.70 10.28
N THR A 66 -6.31 5.96 9.43
CA THR A 66 -5.76 4.73 8.86
C THR A 66 -4.58 5.05 7.96
N ILE A 67 -4.71 6.05 7.10
CA ILE A 67 -3.62 6.46 6.22
C ILE A 67 -2.40 6.87 7.04
N ASN A 68 -2.59 7.71 8.04
CA ASN A 68 -1.48 8.15 8.88
C ASN A 68 -0.81 6.99 9.61
N ARG A 69 -1.59 6.07 10.12
CA ARG A 69 -1.05 4.91 10.81
C ARG A 69 -0.20 4.06 9.86
N ARG A 70 -0.68 3.84 8.65
CA ARG A 70 0.06 3.00 7.70
C ARG A 70 1.29 3.71 7.13
N LEU A 71 1.19 5.00 6.87
CA LEU A 71 2.36 5.76 6.43
C LEU A 71 3.45 5.74 7.50
N ARG A 72 3.06 5.88 8.77
CA ARG A 72 4.01 5.86 9.86
C ARG A 72 4.68 4.48 9.97
N LYS A 73 3.91 3.42 9.78
CA LYS A 73 4.44 2.07 9.85
C LYS A 73 5.41 1.81 8.69
N MET A 74 5.06 2.25 7.50
CA MET A 74 5.93 2.09 6.35
C MET A 74 7.21 2.91 6.48
N LYS A 75 7.11 4.07 7.11
CA LYS A 75 8.30 4.86 7.39
C LYS A 75 9.19 4.15 8.39
N LEU A 76 8.61 3.58 9.42
CA LEU A 76 9.37 2.87 10.43
C LEU A 76 10.07 1.66 9.82
N ASN A 77 9.45 0.98 8.88
CA ASN A 77 10.02 -0.18 8.22
C ASN A 77 10.92 0.19 7.04
N GLN A 78 11.20 1.48 6.87
CA GLN A 78 12.10 1.98 5.83
C GLN A 78 11.60 1.72 4.40
N ILE A 79 10.33 1.51 4.25
CA ILE A 79 9.70 1.40 2.93
C ILE A 79 9.55 2.79 2.36
N LEU A 80 9.21 3.76 3.20
CA LEU A 80 9.08 5.14 2.81
C LEU A 80 9.98 6.00 3.68
N GLN A 81 10.32 7.17 3.19
CA GLN A 81 11.00 8.16 4.01
C GLN A 81 10.40 9.53 3.68
N TYR A 82 10.56 10.48 4.57
CA TYR A 82 9.98 11.80 4.39
C TYR A 82 11.10 12.80 4.21
N ARG A 83 10.86 13.78 3.34
CA ARG A 83 11.78 14.90 3.17
C ARG A 83 11.00 16.16 3.53
N ILE A 84 11.54 16.93 4.43
CA ILE A 84 10.89 18.17 4.87
C ILE A 84 11.24 19.28 3.89
N ASN A 85 10.23 20.07 3.53
CA ASN A 85 10.46 21.19 2.64
C ASN A 85 11.18 22.28 3.44
N GLU A 86 12.32 22.75 2.94
CA GLU A 86 13.11 23.73 3.66
C GLU A 86 12.41 25.08 3.78
N GLU A 87 11.60 25.42 2.79
CA GLU A 87 10.92 26.70 2.82
C GLU A 87 9.67 26.66 3.68
N ASN A 88 9.02 25.50 3.81
CA ASN A 88 7.84 25.34 4.63
C ASN A 88 7.93 24.00 5.33
N GLN A 89 8.35 24.01 6.57
CA GLN A 89 8.59 22.78 7.32
C GLN A 89 7.32 22.00 7.65
N ARG A 90 6.15 22.56 7.37
CA ARG A 90 4.92 21.81 7.55
C ARG A 90 4.66 20.88 6.37
N VAL A 91 5.37 21.06 5.26
CA VAL A 91 5.17 20.24 4.09
C VAL A 91 6.18 19.10 4.13
N HIS A 92 5.66 17.88 4.12
CA HIS A 92 6.49 16.70 4.12
C HIS A 92 6.25 15.94 2.83
N PHE A 93 7.33 15.75 2.08
CA PHE A 93 7.26 14.97 0.85
C PHE A 93 7.57 13.52 1.17
N ILE A 94 6.87 12.61 0.53
CA ILE A 94 7.09 11.18 0.71
C ILE A 94 8.01 10.70 -0.39
N GLU A 95 9.04 9.98 0.00
CA GLU A 95 10.01 9.43 -0.94
C GLU A 95 10.21 7.94 -0.68
N LYS A 96 10.84 7.27 -1.61
CA LYS A 96 11.11 5.86 -1.47
C LYS A 96 12.21 5.65 -0.44
N GLY A 97 11.95 4.76 0.50
CA GLY A 97 12.96 4.38 1.48
C GLY A 97 13.82 3.23 0.99
N ASN A 98 14.74 2.80 1.85
CA ASN A 98 15.70 1.76 1.47
C ASN A 98 15.04 0.42 1.14
N GLN A 99 13.89 0.14 1.73
CA GLN A 99 13.20 -1.12 1.51
C GLN A 99 12.09 -1.02 0.46
N TYR A 100 11.94 0.14 -0.18
CA TYR A 100 10.84 0.34 -1.10
C TYR A 100 10.89 -0.62 -2.29
N LYS A 101 12.03 -0.72 -2.91
CA LYS A 101 12.18 -1.53 -4.12
C LYS A 101 11.84 -2.99 -3.87
N GLN A 102 12.32 -3.54 -2.75
CA GLN A 102 12.03 -4.91 -2.41
C GLN A 102 10.57 -5.11 -2.08
N THR A 103 9.98 -4.17 -1.38
CA THR A 103 8.57 -4.21 -1.02
C THR A 103 7.69 -4.16 -2.27
N LEU A 104 8.02 -3.26 -3.20
CA LEU A 104 7.27 -3.15 -4.43
C LEU A 104 7.35 -4.44 -5.24
N LYS A 105 8.51 -5.08 -5.25
CA LYS A 105 8.65 -6.34 -5.94
C LYS A 105 7.75 -7.40 -5.35
N LYS A 106 7.67 -7.49 -4.04
CA LYS A 106 6.78 -8.44 -3.37
C LYS A 106 5.33 -8.15 -3.71
N LEU A 107 4.94 -6.89 -3.69
CA LEU A 107 3.56 -6.51 -4.00
C LEU A 107 3.20 -6.85 -5.43
N GLN A 108 4.11 -6.59 -6.37
CA GLN A 108 3.86 -6.90 -7.76
C GLN A 108 3.71 -8.40 -7.99
N GLN A 109 4.52 -9.20 -7.31
CA GLN A 109 4.40 -10.64 -7.41
C GLN A 109 3.07 -11.14 -6.88
N VAL A 110 2.64 -10.60 -5.74
CA VAL A 110 1.37 -10.99 -5.13
C VAL A 110 0.20 -10.59 -6.03
N ILE A 111 0.21 -9.39 -6.56
CA ILE A 111 -0.86 -8.90 -7.42
C ILE A 111 -0.92 -9.74 -8.70
N THR A 112 0.22 -10.02 -9.30
CA THR A 112 0.28 -10.81 -10.52
C THR A 112 -0.24 -12.23 -10.25
N HIS A 113 0.19 -12.83 -9.16
CA HIS A 113 -0.26 -14.17 -8.80
C HIS A 113 -1.77 -14.21 -8.57
N ALA A 114 -2.29 -13.24 -7.82
CA ALA A 114 -3.71 -13.17 -7.57
C ALA A 114 -4.50 -12.97 -8.87
N HIS A 115 -4.00 -12.14 -9.77
CA HIS A 115 -4.64 -11.90 -11.05
C HIS A 115 -4.68 -13.19 -11.88
N LEU A 116 -3.58 -13.91 -11.94
CA LEU A 116 -3.54 -15.14 -12.69
C LEU A 116 -4.47 -16.19 -12.11
N GLN A 117 -4.64 -16.22 -10.81
CA GLN A 117 -5.52 -17.17 -10.19
C GLN A 117 -7.00 -16.82 -10.32
N THR A 118 -7.31 -15.57 -10.57
CA THR A 118 -8.69 -15.15 -10.69
C THR A 118 -9.18 -15.12 -12.13
N ILE A 119 -8.30 -15.33 -13.09
CA ILE A 119 -8.68 -15.45 -14.46
C ILE A 119 -9.13 -16.86 -14.74
#